data_c86a670ddca606b68d2c823ea2823e5b
#
_entry.id   c86a670ddca606b68d2c823ea2823e5b
#
_cell.length_a   1.000
_cell.length_b   1.000
_cell.length_c   1.000
_cell.angle_alpha   90.00
_cell.angle_beta   90.00
_cell.angle_gamma   90.00
#
_symmetry.space_group_name_H-M   'P 1'
#
loop_
_entity.id
_entity.type
_entity.pdbx_description
1 polymer ?
#
loop_
_entity_poly.entity_id
_entity_poly.type
_entity_poly.pdbx_seq_one_letter_code
_entity_poly.pdbx_strand_id
1 'polypeptide(L)'
;MTTMNEQVEKQELPYEQLSGRAIRSLPAYALVPVAFALAFYAAGYALDWKAFGLGALGWIVALFLRGPVSAIAMKLPQERGKNIVVGSSGVLEEGVRLGLLALASTGASWAVSAGQGWAAVEVLYVMINVVLIASLVKRTDEKAMQAKQFLEAQGTVQAHPFWGVLERIWASAFHIGCTLIVWRYGWSVVLLIPLHSALNLIAVRLAAKKSVPASSALIAVVGVGTLAVGLLLI
;
A
#
# COMPACT_ATOMS: atom_id res chain seq x y z
N MET A 1 35.73 24.90 -8.74
CA MET A 1 34.72 24.42 -9.70
C MET A 1 34.66 22.91 -9.60
N THR A 2 33.71 22.36 -8.87
CA THR A 2 33.48 20.90 -8.81
C THR A 2 32.95 20.49 -10.17
N THR A 3 33.57 19.53 -10.81
CA THR A 3 33.15 19.09 -12.14
C THR A 3 31.78 18.41 -12.06
N MET A 4 31.00 18.50 -13.13
CA MET A 4 29.66 17.88 -13.23
C MET A 4 29.72 16.36 -12.91
N ASN A 5 30.84 15.69 -13.21
CA ASN A 5 31.09 14.30 -12.88
C ASN A 5 31.22 14.05 -11.36
N GLU A 6 31.87 14.95 -10.60
CA GLU A 6 31.97 14.80 -9.13
C GLU A 6 30.63 15.04 -8.43
N GLN A 7 29.75 15.85 -9.01
CA GLN A 7 28.40 16.04 -8.48
C GLN A 7 27.51 14.81 -8.77
N VAL A 8 27.64 14.19 -9.93
CA VAL A 8 26.95 12.95 -10.30
C VAL A 8 27.42 11.81 -9.40
N GLU A 9 28.74 11.66 -9.22
CA GLU A 9 29.33 10.60 -8.38
C GLU A 9 28.93 10.73 -6.90
N LYS A 10 28.87 11.96 -6.35
CA LYS A 10 28.40 12.20 -4.98
C LYS A 10 26.90 11.96 -4.79
N GLN A 11 26.10 12.05 -5.86
CA GLN A 11 24.66 11.73 -5.81
C GLN A 11 24.39 10.24 -5.98
N GLU A 12 25.21 9.50 -6.70
CA GLU A 12 25.01 8.05 -6.93
C GLU A 12 25.28 7.20 -5.68
N LEU A 13 26.30 7.54 -4.88
CA LEU A 13 26.65 6.82 -3.65
C LEU A 13 25.50 6.67 -2.64
N PRO A 14 24.69 7.70 -2.33
CA PRO A 14 23.53 7.57 -1.45
C PRO A 14 22.46 6.64 -2.01
N TYR A 15 22.21 6.68 -3.32
CA TYR A 15 21.20 5.85 -3.97
C TYR A 15 21.57 4.37 -3.98
N GLU A 16 22.83 4.01 -4.22
CA GLU A 16 23.28 2.61 -4.18
C GLU A 16 23.13 2.02 -2.77
N GLN A 17 23.50 2.78 -1.75
CA GLN A 17 23.34 2.33 -0.37
C GLN A 17 21.86 2.18 0.03
N LEU A 18 21.01 3.10 -0.40
CA LEU A 18 19.57 3.06 -0.16
C LEU A 18 18.91 1.86 -0.84
N SER A 19 19.26 1.61 -2.12
CA SER A 19 18.74 0.47 -2.85
C SER A 19 19.17 -0.86 -2.24
N GLY A 20 20.43 -0.98 -1.80
CA GLY A 20 20.94 -2.16 -1.10
C GLY A 20 20.20 -2.43 0.21
N ARG A 21 19.90 -1.39 1.00
CA ARG A 21 19.10 -1.51 2.23
C ARG A 21 17.65 -1.90 1.92
N ALA A 22 17.04 -1.31 0.90
CA ALA A 22 15.68 -1.61 0.48
C ALA A 22 15.53 -3.07 0.03
N ILE A 23 16.45 -3.57 -0.78
CA ILE A 23 16.46 -4.99 -1.20
C ILE A 23 16.62 -5.93 0.00
N ARG A 24 17.51 -5.61 0.95
CA ARG A 24 17.69 -6.42 2.16
C ARG A 24 16.46 -6.46 3.07
N SER A 25 15.55 -5.51 2.95
CA SER A 25 14.29 -5.50 3.71
C SER A 25 13.18 -6.37 3.13
N LEU A 26 13.31 -6.87 1.89
CA LEU A 26 12.30 -7.70 1.23
C LEU A 26 11.84 -8.90 2.07
N PRO A 27 12.72 -9.67 2.75
CA PRO A 27 12.28 -10.75 3.61
C PRO A 27 11.35 -10.29 4.74
N ALA A 28 11.60 -9.09 5.31
CA ALA A 28 10.76 -8.53 6.35
C ALA A 28 9.37 -8.16 5.84
N TYR A 29 9.26 -7.66 4.59
CA TYR A 29 7.96 -7.46 3.95
C TYR A 29 7.21 -8.79 3.77
N ALA A 30 7.88 -9.84 3.29
CA ALA A 30 7.28 -11.15 3.08
C ALA A 30 6.77 -11.78 4.39
N LEU A 31 7.39 -11.48 5.51
CA LEU A 31 6.93 -11.95 6.83
C LEU A 31 5.60 -11.31 7.26
N VAL A 32 5.21 -10.14 6.76
CA VAL A 32 3.97 -9.46 7.16
C VAL A 32 2.73 -10.32 6.91
N PRO A 33 2.44 -10.78 5.67
CA PRO A 33 1.27 -11.62 5.42
C PRO A 33 1.35 -12.96 6.14
N VAL A 34 2.55 -13.53 6.31
CA VAL A 34 2.76 -14.77 7.07
C VAL A 34 2.38 -14.59 8.55
N ALA A 35 2.80 -13.47 9.16
CA ALA A 35 2.47 -13.17 10.54
C ALA A 35 0.96 -13.02 10.77
N PHE A 36 0.25 -12.34 9.85
CA PHE A 36 -1.21 -12.25 9.92
C PHE A 36 -1.87 -13.62 9.74
N ALA A 37 -1.41 -14.44 8.78
CA ALA A 37 -1.94 -15.78 8.57
C ALA A 37 -1.77 -16.66 9.82
N LEU A 38 -0.60 -16.63 10.45
CA LEU A 38 -0.34 -17.37 11.69
C LEU A 38 -1.17 -16.85 12.86
N ALA A 39 -1.31 -15.53 13.01
CA ALA A 39 -2.12 -14.93 14.07
C ALA A 39 -3.60 -15.32 13.95
N PHE A 40 -4.18 -15.25 12.76
CA PHE A 40 -5.55 -15.66 12.52
C PHE A 40 -5.74 -17.18 12.66
N TYR A 41 -4.79 -17.97 12.20
CA TYR A 41 -4.81 -19.42 12.41
C TYR A 41 -4.82 -19.78 13.90
N ALA A 42 -3.96 -19.14 14.70
CA ALA A 42 -3.93 -19.31 16.15
C ALA A 42 -5.22 -18.85 16.83
N ALA A 43 -5.95 -17.89 16.24
CA ALA A 43 -7.26 -17.45 16.69
C ALA A 43 -8.43 -18.35 16.21
N GLY A 44 -8.14 -19.45 15.51
CA GLY A 44 -9.13 -20.40 15.05
C GLY A 44 -9.67 -20.16 13.63
N TYR A 45 -9.13 -19.20 12.89
CA TYR A 45 -9.50 -18.93 11.50
C TYR A 45 -8.52 -19.59 10.54
N ALA A 46 -8.85 -20.80 10.10
CA ALA A 46 -8.06 -21.49 9.07
C ALA A 46 -8.12 -20.72 7.74
N LEU A 47 -7.01 -20.70 7.02
CA LEU A 47 -6.90 -19.99 5.75
C LEU A 47 -7.70 -20.71 4.65
N ASP A 48 -8.71 -20.05 4.11
CA ASP A 48 -9.41 -20.45 2.88
C ASP A 48 -8.66 -19.91 1.66
N TRP A 49 -7.94 -20.77 0.95
CA TRP A 49 -7.13 -20.39 -0.21
C TRP A 49 -7.94 -19.80 -1.36
N LYS A 50 -9.19 -20.21 -1.54
CA LYS A 50 -10.07 -19.65 -2.56
C LYS A 50 -10.46 -18.23 -2.20
N ALA A 51 -10.86 -17.99 -0.97
CA ALA A 51 -11.16 -16.64 -0.46
C ALA A 51 -9.92 -15.74 -0.51
N PHE A 52 -8.76 -16.26 -0.09
CA PHE A 52 -7.48 -15.55 -0.18
C PHE A 52 -7.16 -15.12 -1.62
N GLY A 53 -7.25 -16.05 -2.57
CA GLY A 53 -7.01 -15.78 -3.99
C GLY A 53 -8.00 -14.76 -4.56
N LEU A 54 -9.28 -14.84 -4.18
CA LEU A 54 -10.29 -13.86 -4.60
C LEU A 54 -10.06 -12.48 -3.99
N GLY A 55 -9.62 -12.41 -2.73
CA GLY A 55 -9.21 -11.15 -2.11
C GLY A 55 -8.02 -10.51 -2.82
N ALA A 56 -6.99 -11.30 -3.13
CA ALA A 56 -5.83 -10.85 -3.91
C ALA A 56 -6.24 -10.35 -5.30
N LEU A 57 -7.09 -11.09 -6.00
CA LEU A 57 -7.63 -10.70 -7.31
C LEU A 57 -8.44 -9.40 -7.21
N GLY A 58 -9.25 -9.23 -6.17
CA GLY A 58 -10.01 -8.01 -5.93
C GLY A 58 -9.12 -6.77 -5.85
N TRP A 59 -8.01 -6.84 -5.09
CA TRP A 59 -7.05 -5.74 -5.04
C TRP A 59 -6.40 -5.45 -6.41
N ILE A 60 -6.03 -6.50 -7.15
CA ILE A 60 -5.48 -6.35 -8.50
C ILE A 60 -6.48 -5.65 -9.43
N VAL A 61 -7.76 -6.03 -9.38
CA VAL A 61 -8.82 -5.37 -10.15
C VAL A 61 -8.93 -3.90 -9.78
N ALA A 62 -8.94 -3.57 -8.48
CA ALA A 62 -8.98 -2.18 -8.02
C ALA A 62 -7.75 -1.37 -8.49
N LEU A 63 -6.57 -2.00 -8.51
CA LEU A 63 -5.35 -1.38 -9.06
C LEU A 63 -5.48 -1.10 -10.56
N PHE A 64 -5.97 -2.05 -11.35
CA PHE A 64 -6.16 -1.84 -12.79
C PHE A 64 -7.21 -0.76 -13.09
N LEU A 65 -8.26 -0.64 -12.30
CA LEU A 65 -9.25 0.44 -12.42
C LEU A 65 -8.66 1.84 -12.19
N ARG A 66 -7.51 1.94 -11.52
CA ARG A 66 -6.76 3.21 -11.41
C ARG A 66 -6.14 3.66 -12.74
N GLY A 67 -5.93 2.75 -13.69
CA GLY A 67 -5.35 3.07 -14.99
C GLY A 67 -6.12 4.17 -15.75
N PRO A 68 -7.42 4.02 -16.01
CA PRO A 68 -8.24 5.06 -16.62
C PRO A 68 -8.25 6.37 -15.82
N VAL A 69 -8.31 6.30 -14.49
CA VAL A 69 -8.26 7.49 -13.62
C VAL A 69 -6.92 8.21 -13.80
N SER A 70 -5.81 7.46 -13.81
CA SER A 70 -4.47 8.01 -14.02
C SER A 70 -4.34 8.65 -15.42
N ALA A 71 -4.90 8.03 -16.46
CA ALA A 71 -4.87 8.58 -17.82
C ALA A 71 -5.61 9.93 -17.93
N ILE A 72 -6.70 10.09 -17.20
CA ILE A 72 -7.41 11.37 -17.10
C ILE A 72 -6.60 12.37 -16.25
N ALA A 73 -6.08 11.93 -15.12
CA ALA A 73 -5.33 12.75 -14.19
C ALA A 73 -4.04 13.34 -14.79
N MET A 74 -3.37 12.61 -15.71
CA MET A 74 -2.20 13.10 -16.44
C MET A 74 -2.48 14.32 -17.32
N LYS A 75 -3.74 14.60 -17.65
CA LYS A 75 -4.14 15.79 -18.42
C LYS A 75 -4.32 17.03 -17.53
N LEU A 76 -4.21 16.89 -16.24
CA LEU A 76 -4.41 17.94 -15.25
C LEU A 76 -3.06 18.44 -14.70
N PRO A 77 -3.03 19.62 -14.07
CA PRO A 77 -1.86 20.07 -13.33
C PRO A 77 -1.39 18.98 -12.33
N GLN A 78 -0.07 18.77 -12.24
CA GLN A 78 0.56 17.65 -11.53
C GLN A 78 -0.01 17.40 -10.13
N GLU A 79 -0.14 18.44 -9.31
CA GLU A 79 -0.69 18.31 -7.95
C GLU A 79 -2.15 17.88 -7.92
N ARG A 80 -2.97 18.38 -8.86
CA ARG A 80 -4.38 17.98 -8.97
C ARG A 80 -4.47 16.53 -9.43
N GLY A 81 -3.71 16.17 -10.47
CA GLY A 81 -3.65 14.80 -10.97
C GLY A 81 -3.25 13.80 -9.88
N LYS A 82 -2.18 14.09 -9.14
CA LYS A 82 -1.73 13.29 -8.02
C LYS A 82 -2.83 13.11 -6.96
N ASN A 83 -3.48 14.20 -6.54
CA ASN A 83 -4.53 14.13 -5.53
C ASN A 83 -5.74 13.30 -6.00
N ILE A 84 -6.11 13.36 -7.29
CA ILE A 84 -7.18 12.56 -7.85
C ILE A 84 -6.82 11.07 -7.84
N VAL A 85 -5.61 10.70 -8.30
CA VAL A 85 -5.17 9.31 -8.32
C VAL A 85 -5.10 8.73 -6.90
N VAL A 86 -4.52 9.45 -5.96
CA VAL A 86 -4.42 9.00 -4.56
C VAL A 86 -5.80 8.96 -3.90
N GLY A 87 -6.63 9.99 -4.11
CA GLY A 87 -7.96 10.07 -3.52
C GLY A 87 -8.97 9.07 -4.11
N SER A 88 -8.77 8.61 -5.35
CA SER A 88 -9.64 7.59 -5.96
C SER A 88 -9.47 6.19 -5.36
N SER A 89 -8.40 5.95 -4.57
CA SER A 89 -8.13 4.63 -3.99
C SER A 89 -9.29 4.11 -3.15
N GLY A 90 -9.85 4.94 -2.28
CA GLY A 90 -10.98 4.54 -1.44
C GLY A 90 -12.20 4.12 -2.25
N VAL A 91 -12.57 4.91 -3.27
CA VAL A 91 -13.72 4.59 -4.14
C VAL A 91 -13.51 3.27 -4.88
N LEU A 92 -12.36 3.09 -5.49
CA LEU A 92 -12.06 1.91 -6.31
C LEU A 92 -11.90 0.67 -5.45
N GLU A 93 -11.15 0.75 -4.36
CA GLU A 93 -10.85 -0.41 -3.52
C GLU A 93 -12.08 -0.83 -2.69
N GLU A 94 -12.75 0.10 -2.03
CA GLU A 94 -13.92 -0.27 -1.22
C GLU A 94 -15.12 -0.65 -2.09
N GLY A 95 -15.25 -0.08 -3.30
CA GLY A 95 -16.26 -0.49 -4.27
C GLY A 95 -16.05 -1.92 -4.78
N VAL A 96 -14.81 -2.28 -5.17
CA VAL A 96 -14.47 -3.66 -5.58
C VAL A 96 -14.61 -4.62 -4.40
N ARG A 97 -14.21 -4.23 -3.20
CA ARG A 97 -14.35 -5.02 -1.98
C ARG A 97 -15.82 -5.35 -1.70
N LEU A 98 -16.69 -4.34 -1.76
CA LEU A 98 -18.13 -4.54 -1.60
C LEU A 98 -18.68 -5.52 -2.63
N GLY A 99 -18.34 -5.34 -3.92
CA GLY A 99 -18.77 -6.24 -4.98
C GLY A 99 -18.30 -7.68 -4.76
N LEU A 100 -17.03 -7.88 -4.40
CA LEU A 100 -16.46 -9.19 -4.08
C LEU A 100 -17.21 -9.87 -2.93
N LEU A 101 -17.42 -9.15 -1.83
CA LEU A 101 -18.08 -9.69 -0.64
C LEU A 101 -19.55 -9.99 -0.89
N ALA A 102 -20.26 -9.14 -1.62
CA ALA A 102 -21.66 -9.36 -1.98
C ALA A 102 -21.87 -10.58 -2.88
N LEU A 103 -20.90 -10.88 -3.76
CA LEU A 103 -21.03 -11.96 -4.74
C LEU A 103 -20.49 -13.30 -4.25
N ALA A 104 -19.47 -13.33 -3.39
CA ALA A 104 -18.70 -14.54 -3.11
C ALA A 104 -18.57 -14.90 -1.62
N SER A 105 -18.93 -14.00 -0.69
CA SER A 105 -18.73 -14.25 0.73
C SER A 105 -19.64 -15.35 1.27
N THR A 106 -19.07 -16.27 2.06
CA THR A 106 -19.79 -17.39 2.68
C THR A 106 -19.79 -17.35 4.21
N GLY A 107 -19.04 -16.45 4.83
CA GLY A 107 -18.97 -16.34 6.30
C GLY A 107 -17.71 -15.60 6.79
N ALA A 108 -17.55 -15.52 8.12
CA ALA A 108 -16.46 -14.79 8.77
C ALA A 108 -15.07 -15.30 8.38
N SER A 109 -14.82 -16.61 8.45
CA SER A 109 -13.52 -17.21 8.06
C SER A 109 -13.16 -16.92 6.60
N TRP A 110 -14.17 -16.92 5.72
CA TRP A 110 -14.00 -16.52 4.33
C TRP A 110 -13.59 -15.05 4.22
N ALA A 111 -14.27 -14.14 4.94
CA ALA A 111 -13.97 -12.71 4.94
C ALA A 111 -12.57 -12.42 5.51
N VAL A 112 -12.16 -13.09 6.58
CA VAL A 112 -10.79 -13.04 7.13
C VAL A 112 -9.79 -13.41 6.04
N SER A 113 -9.97 -14.53 5.37
CA SER A 113 -9.06 -15.02 4.33
C SER A 113 -9.01 -14.09 3.11
N ALA A 114 -10.15 -13.55 2.69
CA ALA A 114 -10.21 -12.57 1.60
C ALA A 114 -9.47 -11.27 1.96
N GLY A 115 -9.64 -10.77 3.19
CA GLY A 115 -8.91 -9.61 3.70
C GLY A 115 -7.40 -9.84 3.75
N GLN A 116 -6.97 -11.04 4.16
CA GLN A 116 -5.55 -11.42 4.15
C GLN A 116 -4.99 -11.48 2.72
N GLY A 117 -5.74 -12.03 1.76
CA GLY A 117 -5.34 -12.07 0.35
C GLY A 117 -5.19 -10.67 -0.24
N TRP A 118 -6.14 -9.78 0.06
CA TRP A 118 -6.08 -8.37 -0.33
C TRP A 118 -4.81 -7.69 0.18
N ALA A 119 -4.53 -7.81 1.48
CA ALA A 119 -3.36 -7.24 2.12
C ALA A 119 -2.05 -7.86 1.60
N ALA A 120 -2.01 -9.18 1.41
CA ALA A 120 -0.81 -9.88 0.96
C ALA A 120 -0.39 -9.47 -0.45
N VAL A 121 -1.33 -9.30 -1.38
CA VAL A 121 -0.99 -8.88 -2.75
C VAL A 121 -0.54 -7.42 -2.79
N GLU A 122 -1.06 -6.56 -1.91
CA GLU A 122 -0.55 -5.20 -1.79
C GLU A 122 0.89 -5.18 -1.27
N VAL A 123 1.23 -6.00 -0.28
CA VAL A 123 2.61 -6.17 0.18
C VAL A 123 3.51 -6.65 -0.97
N LEU A 124 3.06 -7.65 -1.74
CA LEU A 124 3.79 -8.15 -2.91
C LEU A 124 4.01 -7.04 -3.95
N TYR A 125 3.01 -6.23 -4.22
CA TYR A 125 3.13 -5.07 -5.11
C TYR A 125 4.19 -4.08 -4.64
N VAL A 126 4.24 -3.78 -3.34
CA VAL A 126 5.28 -2.92 -2.77
C VAL A 126 6.66 -3.57 -2.91
N MET A 127 6.80 -4.87 -2.67
CA MET A 127 8.08 -5.58 -2.88
C MET A 127 8.54 -5.50 -4.34
N ILE A 128 7.64 -5.68 -5.30
CA ILE A 128 7.95 -5.51 -6.73
C ILE A 128 8.41 -4.09 -7.02
N ASN A 129 7.73 -3.07 -6.49
CA ASN A 129 8.14 -1.68 -6.65
C ASN A 129 9.51 -1.39 -6.03
N VAL A 130 9.83 -1.96 -4.86
CA VAL A 130 11.18 -1.84 -4.26
C VAL A 130 12.25 -2.39 -5.20
N VAL A 131 12.02 -3.53 -5.83
CA VAL A 131 12.95 -4.13 -6.80
C VAL A 131 13.08 -3.25 -8.05
N LEU A 132 11.96 -2.78 -8.59
CA LEU A 132 11.94 -1.91 -9.76
C LEU A 132 12.69 -0.60 -9.49
N ILE A 133 12.41 0.06 -8.36
CA ILE A 133 13.09 1.30 -7.95
C ILE A 133 14.59 1.05 -7.79
N ALA A 134 14.98 -0.04 -7.11
CA ALA A 134 16.37 -0.39 -6.95
C ALA A 134 17.08 -0.62 -8.30
N SER A 135 16.39 -1.17 -9.30
CA SER A 135 16.93 -1.35 -10.65
C SER A 135 17.18 -0.02 -11.38
N LEU A 136 16.44 1.04 -11.06
CA LEU A 136 16.61 2.37 -11.66
C LEU A 136 17.85 3.09 -11.14
N VAL A 137 18.38 2.71 -9.98
CA VAL A 137 19.50 3.39 -9.34
C VAL A 137 20.73 3.45 -10.25
N LYS A 138 21.03 2.34 -10.93
CA LYS A 138 22.18 2.22 -11.84
C LYS A 138 21.95 2.82 -13.24
N ARG A 139 20.75 3.27 -13.53
CA ARG A 139 20.39 3.83 -14.84
C ARG A 139 20.54 5.33 -14.85
N THR A 140 21.10 5.87 -15.94
CA THR A 140 21.35 7.29 -16.17
C THR A 140 20.57 7.85 -17.36
N ASP A 141 19.72 7.02 -18.00
CA ASP A 141 18.85 7.47 -19.07
C ASP A 141 17.79 8.48 -18.56
N GLU A 142 17.29 9.31 -19.45
CA GLU A 142 16.36 10.41 -19.12
C GLU A 142 15.14 9.95 -18.33
N LYS A 143 14.55 8.80 -18.71
CA LYS A 143 13.39 8.22 -18.02
C LYS A 143 13.71 7.80 -16.58
N ALA A 144 14.89 7.21 -16.35
CA ALA A 144 15.35 6.83 -15.04
C ALA A 144 15.62 8.07 -14.15
N MET A 145 16.19 9.13 -14.73
CA MET A 145 16.42 10.39 -14.01
C MET A 145 15.09 11.06 -13.62
N GLN A 146 14.10 11.10 -14.51
CA GLN A 146 12.76 11.61 -14.20
C GLN A 146 12.09 10.80 -13.09
N ALA A 147 12.21 9.44 -13.14
CA ALA A 147 11.67 8.57 -12.09
C ALA A 147 12.38 8.80 -10.74
N LYS A 148 13.70 8.99 -10.71
CA LYS A 148 14.45 9.32 -9.49
C LYS A 148 13.97 10.63 -8.89
N GLN A 149 13.85 11.70 -9.70
CA GLN A 149 13.34 13.00 -9.26
C GLN A 149 11.91 12.90 -8.70
N PHE A 150 11.05 12.11 -9.34
CA PHE A 150 9.70 11.88 -8.85
C PHE A 150 9.69 11.18 -7.48
N LEU A 151 10.53 10.17 -7.28
CA LEU A 151 10.67 9.47 -6.01
C LEU A 151 11.23 10.36 -4.89
N GLU A 152 12.20 11.22 -5.22
CA GLU A 152 12.73 12.22 -4.28
C GLU A 152 11.65 13.20 -3.83
N ALA A 153 10.84 13.68 -4.77
CA ALA A 153 9.73 14.59 -4.47
C ALA A 153 8.67 13.96 -3.55
N GLN A 154 8.57 12.62 -3.52
CA GLN A 154 7.70 11.90 -2.59
C GLN A 154 8.26 11.82 -1.15
N GLY A 155 9.53 12.16 -0.93
CA GLY A 155 10.18 12.17 0.39
C GLY A 155 10.44 10.79 0.99
N THR A 156 10.09 9.71 0.30
CA THR A 156 10.20 8.32 0.81
C THR A 156 11.56 7.71 0.58
N VAL A 157 12.33 8.20 -0.37
CA VAL A 157 13.64 7.63 -0.79
C VAL A 157 14.68 7.66 0.33
N GLN A 158 14.63 8.67 1.22
CA GLN A 158 15.58 8.81 2.32
C GLN A 158 15.12 8.13 3.61
N ALA A 159 13.91 7.56 3.64
CA ALA A 159 13.38 6.90 4.83
C ALA A 159 14.07 5.55 5.07
N HIS A 160 14.31 5.23 6.34
CA HIS A 160 14.83 3.89 6.69
C HIS A 160 13.80 2.82 6.29
N PRO A 161 14.20 1.70 5.64
CA PRO A 161 13.28 0.65 5.16
C PRO A 161 12.35 0.08 6.23
N PHE A 162 12.74 0.15 7.49
CA PHE A 162 11.92 -0.23 8.64
C PHE A 162 10.53 0.43 8.64
N TRP A 163 10.46 1.72 8.29
CA TRP A 163 9.17 2.44 8.21
C TRP A 163 8.26 1.86 7.14
N GLY A 164 8.82 1.44 6.00
CA GLY A 164 8.05 0.78 4.95
C GLY A 164 7.47 -0.57 5.41
N VAL A 165 8.23 -1.37 6.16
CA VAL A 165 7.73 -2.63 6.73
C VAL A 165 6.61 -2.38 7.76
N LEU A 166 6.80 -1.43 8.67
CA LEU A 166 5.76 -1.04 9.64
C LEU A 166 4.49 -0.57 8.94
N GLU A 167 4.64 0.26 7.91
CA GLU A 167 3.49 0.73 7.13
C GLU A 167 2.70 -0.44 6.53
N ARG A 168 3.38 -1.49 6.04
CA ARG A 168 2.69 -2.68 5.50
C ARG A 168 1.97 -3.47 6.59
N ILE A 169 2.48 -3.52 7.82
CA ILE A 169 1.76 -4.12 8.94
C ILE A 169 0.44 -3.36 9.19
N TRP A 170 0.51 -2.04 9.29
CA TRP A 170 -0.66 -1.21 9.57
C TRP A 170 -1.65 -1.16 8.41
N ALA A 171 -1.17 -1.11 7.17
CA ALA A 171 -2.01 -1.19 5.97
C ALA A 171 -2.69 -2.56 5.86
N SER A 172 -1.99 -3.65 6.19
CA SER A 172 -2.60 -5.00 6.22
C SER A 172 -3.70 -5.08 7.27
N ALA A 173 -3.47 -4.53 8.47
CA ALA A 173 -4.49 -4.43 9.51
C ALA A 173 -5.71 -3.64 9.02
N PHE A 174 -5.50 -2.50 8.35
CA PHE A 174 -6.54 -1.69 7.75
C PHE A 174 -7.38 -2.48 6.75
N HIS A 175 -6.74 -3.15 5.79
CA HIS A 175 -7.45 -3.88 4.73
C HIS A 175 -8.22 -5.08 5.25
N ILE A 176 -7.66 -5.84 6.21
CA ILE A 176 -8.37 -6.95 6.85
C ILE A 176 -9.57 -6.41 7.63
N GLY A 177 -9.36 -5.35 8.43
CA GLY A 177 -10.42 -4.70 9.18
C GLY A 177 -11.56 -4.17 8.30
N CYS A 178 -11.24 -3.43 7.23
CA CYS A 178 -12.23 -2.97 6.26
C CYS A 178 -13.01 -4.14 5.64
N THR A 179 -12.33 -5.25 5.31
CA THR A 179 -13.01 -6.43 4.75
C THR A 179 -14.02 -7.02 5.72
N LEU A 180 -13.68 -7.13 7.00
CA LEU A 180 -14.60 -7.63 8.04
C LEU A 180 -15.78 -6.68 8.27
N ILE A 181 -15.52 -5.37 8.33
CA ILE A 181 -16.56 -4.36 8.52
C ILE A 181 -17.55 -4.38 7.34
N VAL A 182 -17.07 -4.39 6.09
CA VAL A 182 -17.91 -4.44 4.89
C VAL A 182 -18.65 -5.78 4.80
N TRP A 183 -17.99 -6.88 5.16
CA TRP A 183 -18.63 -8.20 5.22
C TRP A 183 -19.84 -8.20 6.17
N ARG A 184 -19.68 -7.60 7.34
CA ARG A 184 -20.74 -7.57 8.35
C ARG A 184 -21.84 -6.55 8.02
N TYR A 185 -21.42 -5.39 7.50
CA TYR A 185 -22.29 -4.27 7.18
C TYR A 185 -21.90 -3.66 5.83
N GLY A 186 -22.44 -4.18 4.71
CA GLY A 186 -22.09 -3.70 3.37
C GLY A 186 -22.27 -2.19 3.17
N TRP A 187 -23.26 -1.57 3.86
CA TRP A 187 -23.46 -0.12 3.81
C TRP A 187 -22.31 0.70 4.39
N SER A 188 -21.47 0.10 5.24
CA SER A 188 -20.30 0.77 5.84
C SER A 188 -19.31 1.31 4.81
N VAL A 189 -19.36 0.80 3.58
CA VAL A 189 -18.56 1.29 2.45
C VAL A 189 -18.71 2.81 2.26
N VAL A 190 -19.88 3.38 2.57
CA VAL A 190 -20.14 4.84 2.49
C VAL A 190 -19.22 5.62 3.42
N LEU A 191 -18.85 5.05 4.58
CA LEU A 191 -17.92 5.63 5.54
C LEU A 191 -16.46 5.27 5.23
N LEU A 192 -16.22 4.05 4.75
CA LEU A 192 -14.87 3.56 4.49
C LEU A 192 -14.26 4.21 3.24
N ILE A 193 -15.04 4.53 2.22
CA ILE A 193 -14.56 5.27 1.03
C ILE A 193 -13.87 6.59 1.42
N PRO A 194 -14.52 7.53 2.10
CA PRO A 194 -13.87 8.78 2.48
C PRO A 194 -12.74 8.57 3.49
N LEU A 195 -12.86 7.64 4.43
CA LEU A 195 -11.81 7.31 5.38
C LEU A 195 -10.54 6.82 4.67
N HIS A 196 -10.67 5.86 3.76
CA HIS A 196 -9.55 5.30 3.00
C HIS A 196 -8.90 6.35 2.09
N SER A 197 -9.71 7.13 1.36
CA SER A 197 -9.21 8.21 0.51
C SER A 197 -8.46 9.28 1.32
N ALA A 198 -9.02 9.69 2.45
CA ALA A 198 -8.41 10.68 3.35
C ALA A 198 -7.12 10.14 3.97
N LEU A 199 -7.12 8.88 4.43
CA LEU A 199 -5.93 8.22 4.97
C LEU A 199 -4.77 8.29 3.99
N ASN A 200 -4.99 7.86 2.74
CA ASN A 200 -3.96 7.85 1.71
C ASN A 200 -3.49 9.26 1.35
N LEU A 201 -4.40 10.22 1.19
CA LEU A 201 -4.04 11.62 0.90
C LEU A 201 -3.22 12.26 2.01
N ILE A 202 -3.61 12.05 3.27
CA ILE A 202 -2.91 12.64 4.41
C ILE A 202 -1.55 11.95 4.60
N ALA A 203 -1.50 10.61 4.51
CA ALA A 203 -0.26 9.85 4.65
C ALA A 203 0.79 10.27 3.61
N VAL A 204 0.40 10.37 2.33
CA VAL A 204 1.30 10.85 1.26
C VAL A 204 1.78 12.28 1.51
N ARG A 205 0.91 13.18 1.97
CA ARG A 205 1.30 14.57 2.30
C ARG A 205 2.26 14.65 3.49
N LEU A 206 2.04 13.83 4.52
CA LEU A 206 2.93 13.76 5.68
C LEU A 206 4.31 13.21 5.27
N ALA A 207 4.35 12.13 4.50
CA ALA A 207 5.58 11.55 4.00
C ALA A 207 6.38 12.55 3.13
N ALA A 208 5.71 13.27 2.22
CA ALA A 208 6.33 14.30 1.37
C ALA A 208 6.94 15.45 2.17
N LYS A 209 6.39 15.78 3.35
CA LYS A 209 6.96 16.76 4.29
C LYS A 209 8.10 16.17 5.15
N LYS A 210 8.65 15.01 4.78
CA LYS A 210 9.68 14.25 5.52
C LYS A 210 9.25 13.81 6.93
N SER A 211 7.95 13.72 7.17
CA SER A 211 7.37 13.23 8.42
C SER A 211 6.87 11.79 8.30
N VAL A 212 7.79 10.89 7.88
CA VAL A 212 7.49 9.46 7.70
C VAL A 212 7.00 8.80 9.00
N PRO A 213 7.56 9.09 10.19
CA PRO A 213 7.01 8.57 11.45
C PRO A 213 5.57 9.00 11.70
N ALA A 214 5.21 10.26 11.41
CA ALA A 214 3.84 10.74 11.58
C ALA A 214 2.86 10.09 10.59
N SER A 215 3.30 9.87 9.33
CA SER A 215 2.54 9.09 8.35
C SER A 215 2.29 7.67 8.85
N SER A 216 3.34 6.99 9.30
CA SER A 216 3.24 5.63 9.83
C SER A 216 2.35 5.55 11.07
N ALA A 217 2.43 6.51 12.00
CA ALA A 217 1.59 6.58 13.18
C ALA A 217 0.10 6.78 12.82
N LEU A 218 -0.20 7.63 11.84
CA LEU A 218 -1.56 7.82 11.35
C LEU A 218 -2.12 6.50 10.79
N ILE A 219 -1.36 5.83 9.93
CA ILE A 219 -1.78 4.55 9.32
C ILE A 219 -1.94 3.48 10.42
N ALA A 220 -1.06 3.47 11.44
CA ALA A 220 -1.16 2.56 12.58
C ALA A 220 -2.47 2.75 13.35
N VAL A 221 -2.79 3.98 13.72
CA VAL A 221 -4.01 4.29 14.50
C VAL A 221 -5.26 3.86 13.72
N VAL A 222 -5.34 4.24 12.44
CA VAL A 222 -6.50 3.91 11.61
C VAL A 222 -6.54 2.41 11.30
N GLY A 223 -5.39 1.79 10.97
CA GLY A 223 -5.29 0.37 10.64
C GLY A 223 -5.63 -0.53 11.82
N VAL A 224 -5.05 -0.26 12.99
CA VAL A 224 -5.37 -1.02 14.21
C VAL A 224 -6.82 -0.78 14.62
N GLY A 225 -7.31 0.46 14.53
CA GLY A 225 -8.70 0.80 14.86
C GLY A 225 -9.70 0.06 13.97
N THR A 226 -9.50 0.02 12.66
CA THR A 226 -10.38 -0.71 11.73
C THR A 226 -10.31 -2.22 11.95
N LEU A 227 -9.10 -2.77 12.21
CA LEU A 227 -8.97 -4.18 12.54
C LEU A 227 -9.69 -4.53 13.83
N ALA A 228 -9.52 -3.72 14.89
CA ALA A 228 -10.19 -3.94 16.16
C ALA A 228 -11.73 -3.91 16.00
N VAL A 229 -12.26 -2.92 15.29
CA VAL A 229 -13.70 -2.87 14.98
C VAL A 229 -14.13 -4.10 14.18
N GLY A 230 -13.38 -4.48 13.13
CA GLY A 230 -13.67 -5.65 12.34
C GLY A 230 -13.70 -6.94 13.15
N LEU A 231 -12.76 -7.12 14.08
CA LEU A 231 -12.69 -8.30 14.96
C LEU A 231 -13.84 -8.35 15.99
N LEU A 232 -14.35 -7.21 16.43
CA LEU A 232 -15.50 -7.16 17.33
C LEU A 232 -16.83 -7.55 16.63
N LEU A 233 -16.84 -7.61 15.30
CA LEU A 233 -18.02 -7.92 14.50
C LEU A 233 -18.10 -9.41 14.08
N ILE A 234 -17.07 -10.19 14.33
CA ILE A 234 -16.97 -11.62 14.01
C ILE A 234 -16.89 -12.45 15.31
#